data_cf2a7f97d076a3ae8c72371a13630071
#
_entry.id   cf2a7f97d076a3ae8c72371a13630071
#
_cell.length_a   1.000
_cell.length_b   1.000
_cell.length_c   1.000
_cell.angle_alpha   90.00
_cell.angle_beta   90.00
_cell.angle_gamma   90.00
#
_symmetry.space_group_name_H-M   'P 1'
#
loop_
_entity.id
_entity.type
_entity.pdbx_description
1 polymer ?
#
loop_
_entity_poly.entity_id
_entity_poly.type
_entity_poly.pdbx_seq_one_letter_code
_entity_poly.pdbx_strand_id
1 'polypeptide(L)'
;RDVLGSRGLGDVYKRQSKDDPRNQDEIGENELLVVSFGTSFNDSRAEDIGGVEKALQAAYPDWSVRRAFTAQIIINHVQARDDEKIDNVDQALERAVSNGVKKLIIQPTHLMHGAEYDELKEAVDSYKDKFESVTIAEPLLGEVGSDATVINEDKQAVAEAITAQAVKSANYDSLDAAAEDGTAFVFMGHGTSHTAKVSYSQMATQMAKLGYENVFVGTVEGEPEETSCEAVIAAVKEAGYTTVVLRPL
;
A
#
# COMPACT_ATOMS: atom_id res chain seq x y z
N ARG A 1 -50.21 21.00 -15.41
CA ARG A 1 -49.26 21.21 -14.31
C ARG A 1 -48.36 19.98 -14.29
N ASP A 2 -47.27 20.08 -15.02
CA ASP A 2 -46.25 19.06 -15.11
C ASP A 2 -45.51 19.02 -13.79
N VAL A 3 -45.60 17.91 -13.09
CA VAL A 3 -44.74 17.57 -11.97
C VAL A 3 -43.39 17.14 -12.57
N LEU A 4 -42.48 18.09 -12.65
CA LEU A 4 -41.07 17.80 -12.88
C LEU A 4 -40.57 16.96 -11.69
N GLY A 5 -40.65 15.67 -11.85
CA GLY A 5 -39.97 14.74 -10.96
C GLY A 5 -38.50 15.07 -10.91
N SER A 6 -37.97 15.19 -9.71
CA SER A 6 -36.51 15.32 -9.43
C SER A 6 -35.76 14.08 -9.91
N ARG A 7 -35.67 13.92 -11.23
CA ARG A 7 -34.72 13.00 -11.85
C ARG A 7 -33.40 13.75 -11.93
N GLY A 8 -32.41 13.26 -11.25
CA GLY A 8 -31.13 13.42 -11.82
C GLY A 8 -30.05 14.16 -11.05
N LEU A 9 -30.12 14.36 -9.74
CA LEU A 9 -28.91 14.72 -8.99
C LEU A 9 -28.15 13.50 -8.44
N GLY A 10 -28.82 12.33 -8.41
CA GLY A 10 -28.18 11.08 -8.01
C GLY A 10 -27.38 10.40 -9.11
N ASP A 11 -27.76 10.56 -10.38
CA ASP A 11 -27.11 9.87 -11.50
C ASP A 11 -25.87 10.62 -12.05
N VAL A 12 -25.72 11.91 -11.75
CA VAL A 12 -24.59 12.72 -12.24
C VAL A 12 -23.30 12.42 -11.47
N TYR A 13 -23.38 11.80 -10.31
CA TYR A 13 -22.23 11.48 -9.45
C TYR A 13 -21.90 10.00 -9.33
N LYS A 14 -22.62 9.10 -9.99
CA LYS A 14 -22.16 7.71 -10.16
C LYS A 14 -21.03 7.72 -11.19
N ARG A 15 -19.81 7.97 -10.75
CA ARG A 15 -18.63 7.61 -11.52
C ARG A 15 -18.66 6.09 -11.67
N GLN A 16 -18.90 5.60 -12.87
CA GLN A 16 -18.71 4.18 -13.14
C GLN A 16 -17.25 3.85 -12.81
N SER A 17 -17.07 3.06 -11.76
CA SER A 17 -15.77 2.49 -11.46
C SER A 17 -15.33 1.66 -12.66
N LYS A 18 -14.08 1.83 -13.11
CA LYS A 18 -13.45 0.96 -14.13
C LYS A 18 -12.67 -0.16 -13.47
N ASP A 19 -12.78 -0.26 -12.16
CA ASP A 19 -12.05 -1.21 -11.35
C ASP A 19 -12.77 -2.56 -11.29
N ASP A 20 -12.01 -3.63 -11.14
CA ASP A 20 -12.50 -4.98 -10.93
C ASP A 20 -12.44 -5.27 -9.42
N PRO A 21 -13.55 -5.54 -8.73
CA PRO A 21 -13.54 -5.86 -7.30
C PRO A 21 -12.84 -7.18 -6.97
N ARG A 22 -12.53 -8.00 -7.97
CA ARG A 22 -11.82 -9.29 -7.85
C ARG A 22 -12.37 -10.20 -6.75
N ASN A 23 -13.67 -10.32 -6.71
CA ASN A 23 -14.42 -11.17 -5.77
C ASN A 23 -15.21 -12.29 -6.48
N GLN A 24 -14.70 -12.76 -7.61
CA GLN A 24 -15.33 -13.80 -8.42
C GLN A 24 -15.40 -15.15 -7.69
N ASP A 25 -16.41 -15.89 -8.03
CA ASP A 25 -16.61 -17.29 -7.66
C ASP A 25 -16.10 -18.24 -8.75
N GLU A 26 -16.18 -19.55 -8.51
CA GLU A 26 -15.79 -20.60 -9.47
C GLU A 26 -14.32 -20.49 -9.93
N ILE A 27 -13.45 -20.18 -9.00
CA ILE A 27 -12.00 -20.13 -9.21
C ILE A 27 -11.35 -21.49 -8.97
N GLY A 28 -10.09 -21.65 -9.36
CA GLY A 28 -9.34 -22.88 -9.16
C GLY A 28 -8.98 -23.14 -7.69
N GLU A 29 -8.24 -24.23 -7.46
CA GLU A 29 -7.82 -24.65 -6.11
C GLU A 29 -6.71 -23.79 -5.48
N ASN A 30 -6.06 -22.92 -6.28
CA ASN A 30 -4.97 -22.05 -5.85
C ASN A 30 -5.42 -20.59 -5.92
N GLU A 31 -5.38 -19.89 -4.79
CA GLU A 31 -5.75 -18.49 -4.70
C GLU A 31 -4.61 -17.65 -4.11
N LEU A 32 -4.37 -16.49 -4.71
CA LEU A 32 -3.56 -15.41 -4.19
C LEU A 32 -4.50 -14.27 -3.81
N LEU A 33 -4.70 -14.06 -2.51
CA LEU A 33 -5.56 -13.02 -1.97
C LEU A 33 -4.71 -11.79 -1.65
N VAL A 34 -4.91 -10.71 -2.40
CA VAL A 34 -4.28 -9.42 -2.16
C VAL A 34 -5.10 -8.66 -1.14
N VAL A 35 -4.50 -8.35 0.01
CA VAL A 35 -5.16 -7.65 1.12
C VAL A 35 -4.57 -6.26 1.27
N SER A 36 -5.41 -5.25 1.08
CA SER A 36 -5.05 -3.84 1.18
C SER A 36 -5.90 -3.13 2.24
N PHE A 37 -5.41 -2.03 2.81
CA PHE A 37 -6.26 -1.13 3.58
C PHE A 37 -7.46 -0.66 2.73
N GLY A 38 -7.18 -0.38 1.47
CA GLY A 38 -8.14 0.07 0.49
C GLY A 38 -8.14 1.57 0.28
N THR A 39 -8.81 2.00 -0.77
CA THR A 39 -9.01 3.41 -1.09
C THR A 39 -10.37 3.64 -1.74
N SER A 40 -11.00 4.75 -1.43
CA SER A 40 -12.24 5.18 -2.09
C SER A 40 -12.00 5.95 -3.40
N PHE A 41 -10.76 6.31 -3.71
CA PHE A 41 -10.40 6.96 -4.96
C PHE A 41 -10.33 5.93 -6.09
N ASN A 42 -11.20 6.08 -7.11
CA ASN A 42 -11.33 5.09 -8.18
C ASN A 42 -10.05 4.94 -8.99
N ASP A 43 -9.37 6.04 -9.30
CA ASP A 43 -8.12 5.99 -10.07
C ASP A 43 -7.01 5.27 -9.28
N SER A 44 -6.79 5.63 -8.02
CA SER A 44 -5.80 4.93 -7.17
C SER A 44 -6.16 3.45 -6.95
N ARG A 45 -7.45 3.13 -6.81
CA ARG A 45 -7.87 1.73 -6.65
C ARG A 45 -7.56 0.91 -7.90
N ALA A 46 -7.81 1.47 -9.10
CA ALA A 46 -7.59 0.79 -10.37
C ALA A 46 -6.12 0.77 -10.81
N GLU A 47 -5.38 1.83 -10.54
CA GLU A 47 -4.00 2.02 -11.01
C GLU A 47 -2.97 1.51 -10.01
N ASP A 48 -3.11 1.87 -8.73
CA ASP A 48 -2.13 1.49 -7.69
C ASP A 48 -2.42 0.08 -7.18
N ILE A 49 -3.55 -0.15 -6.50
CA ILE A 49 -3.92 -1.48 -5.98
C ILE A 49 -4.09 -2.47 -7.15
N GLY A 50 -4.85 -2.09 -8.16
CA GLY A 50 -5.06 -2.89 -9.37
C GLY A 50 -3.77 -3.16 -10.15
N GLY A 51 -2.78 -2.26 -10.07
CA GLY A 51 -1.45 -2.44 -10.64
C GLY A 51 -0.69 -3.59 -9.97
N VAL A 52 -0.69 -3.62 -8.63
CA VAL A 52 -0.09 -4.72 -7.84
C VAL A 52 -0.77 -6.05 -8.19
N GLU A 53 -2.10 -6.09 -8.21
CA GLU A 53 -2.87 -7.30 -8.52
C GLU A 53 -2.60 -7.82 -9.93
N LYS A 54 -2.51 -6.94 -10.91
CA LYS A 54 -2.16 -7.29 -12.31
C LYS A 54 -0.74 -7.84 -12.42
N ALA A 55 0.21 -7.26 -11.70
CA ALA A 55 1.59 -7.74 -11.67
C ALA A 55 1.66 -9.16 -11.06
N LEU A 56 0.94 -9.39 -9.96
CA LEU A 56 0.85 -10.71 -9.34
C LEU A 56 0.16 -11.72 -10.26
N GLN A 57 -0.93 -11.34 -10.91
CA GLN A 57 -1.62 -12.22 -11.88
C GLN A 57 -0.71 -12.59 -13.06
N ALA A 58 0.13 -11.67 -13.53
CA ALA A 58 1.08 -11.94 -14.61
C ALA A 58 2.22 -12.85 -14.14
N ALA A 59 2.69 -12.70 -12.91
CA ALA A 59 3.75 -13.54 -12.33
C ALA A 59 3.25 -14.96 -11.97
N TYR A 60 1.98 -15.09 -11.60
CA TYR A 60 1.37 -16.34 -11.18
C TYR A 60 0.10 -16.66 -12.00
N PRO A 61 0.22 -16.95 -13.31
CA PRO A 61 -0.93 -17.10 -14.21
C PRO A 61 -1.84 -18.28 -13.85
N ASP A 62 -1.33 -19.29 -13.15
CA ASP A 62 -2.09 -20.48 -12.71
C ASP A 62 -2.81 -20.27 -11.36
N TRP A 63 -2.69 -19.09 -10.77
CA TRP A 63 -3.33 -18.71 -9.53
C TRP A 63 -4.46 -17.71 -9.77
N SER A 64 -5.57 -17.86 -9.06
CA SER A 64 -6.63 -16.85 -9.08
C SER A 64 -6.24 -15.69 -8.15
N VAL A 65 -6.12 -14.49 -8.69
CA VAL A 65 -5.81 -13.29 -7.90
C VAL A 65 -7.11 -12.60 -7.50
N ARG A 66 -7.35 -12.51 -6.19
CA ARG A 66 -8.54 -11.89 -5.60
C ARG A 66 -8.15 -10.76 -4.65
N ARG A 67 -9.13 -9.95 -4.27
CA ARG A 67 -8.96 -8.75 -3.46
C ARG A 67 -9.75 -8.84 -2.17
N ALA A 68 -9.16 -8.31 -1.08
CA ALA A 68 -9.89 -7.91 0.11
C ALA A 68 -9.40 -6.57 0.63
N PHE A 69 -10.28 -5.82 1.30
CA PHE A 69 -9.91 -4.60 2.02
C PHE A 69 -10.08 -4.80 3.53
N THR A 70 -9.20 -4.17 4.31
CA THR A 70 -9.31 -4.16 5.78
C THR A 70 -10.23 -3.04 6.28
N ALA A 71 -10.25 -1.88 5.61
CA ALA A 71 -11.01 -0.70 6.04
C ALA A 71 -12.50 -0.80 5.64
N GLN A 72 -13.35 -1.23 6.58
CA GLN A 72 -14.80 -1.35 6.36
C GLN A 72 -15.46 -0.03 5.94
N ILE A 73 -14.97 1.11 6.44
CA ILE A 73 -15.50 2.42 6.06
C ILE A 73 -15.29 2.71 4.56
N ILE A 74 -14.16 2.28 4.01
CA ILE A 74 -13.86 2.43 2.58
C ILE A 74 -14.76 1.52 1.75
N ILE A 75 -14.91 0.26 2.16
CA ILE A 75 -15.81 -0.70 1.51
C ILE A 75 -17.23 -0.13 1.43
N ASN A 76 -17.75 0.34 2.55
CA ASN A 76 -19.09 0.92 2.63
C ASN A 76 -19.24 2.16 1.73
N HIS A 77 -18.22 3.02 1.70
CA HIS A 77 -18.23 4.22 0.86
C HIS A 77 -18.24 3.88 -0.63
N VAL A 78 -17.40 2.94 -1.06
CA VAL A 78 -17.33 2.49 -2.45
C VAL A 78 -18.64 1.84 -2.86
N GLN A 79 -19.21 0.97 -2.02
CA GLN A 79 -20.48 0.33 -2.30
C GLN A 79 -21.62 1.35 -2.42
N ALA A 80 -21.68 2.34 -1.51
CA ALA A 80 -22.74 3.36 -1.54
C ALA A 80 -22.65 4.28 -2.75
N ARG A 81 -21.44 4.62 -3.20
CA ARG A 81 -21.21 5.53 -4.31
C ARG A 81 -21.26 4.86 -5.68
N ASP A 82 -20.62 3.70 -5.82
CA ASP A 82 -20.33 3.04 -7.09
C ASP A 82 -21.14 1.75 -7.29
N ASP A 83 -21.86 1.28 -6.26
CA ASP A 83 -22.55 -0.03 -6.20
C ASP A 83 -21.57 -1.21 -6.40
N GLU A 84 -20.31 -1.01 -6.06
CA GLU A 84 -19.24 -1.99 -6.18
C GLU A 84 -19.03 -2.69 -4.84
N LYS A 85 -19.09 -4.02 -4.86
CA LYS A 85 -18.93 -4.85 -3.66
C LYS A 85 -17.51 -5.37 -3.57
N ILE A 86 -16.76 -4.83 -2.62
CA ILE A 86 -15.43 -5.31 -2.29
C ILE A 86 -15.54 -6.14 -1.01
N ASP A 87 -14.97 -7.33 -1.00
CA ASP A 87 -14.97 -8.18 0.19
C ASP A 87 -14.04 -7.58 1.27
N ASN A 88 -14.46 -7.66 2.53
CA ASN A 88 -13.53 -7.54 3.64
C ASN A 88 -12.77 -8.87 3.84
N VAL A 89 -11.82 -8.91 4.77
CA VAL A 89 -10.95 -10.08 4.97
C VAL A 89 -11.77 -11.35 5.27
N ASP A 90 -12.74 -11.27 6.20
CA ASP A 90 -13.57 -12.42 6.56
C ASP A 90 -14.40 -12.91 5.37
N GLN A 91 -15.03 -11.99 4.65
CA GLN A 91 -15.83 -12.32 3.46
C GLN A 91 -14.97 -12.97 2.37
N ALA A 92 -13.76 -12.49 2.16
CA ALA A 92 -12.84 -13.06 1.17
C ALA A 92 -12.38 -14.46 1.59
N LEU A 93 -12.09 -14.69 2.87
CA LEU A 93 -11.72 -16.00 3.40
C LEU A 93 -12.89 -17.00 3.33
N GLU A 94 -14.10 -16.58 3.70
CA GLU A 94 -15.32 -17.39 3.56
C GLU A 94 -15.58 -17.76 2.10
N ARG A 95 -15.39 -16.81 1.19
CA ARG A 95 -15.52 -17.04 -0.25
C ARG A 95 -14.46 -18.03 -0.76
N ALA A 96 -13.22 -17.93 -0.31
CA ALA A 96 -12.16 -18.88 -0.67
C ALA A 96 -12.51 -20.30 -0.24
N VAL A 97 -13.04 -20.46 1.00
CA VAL A 97 -13.55 -21.77 1.47
C VAL A 97 -14.70 -22.26 0.60
N SER A 98 -15.67 -21.40 0.28
CA SER A 98 -16.83 -21.74 -0.54
C SER A 98 -16.45 -22.13 -1.97
N ASN A 99 -15.40 -21.52 -2.52
CA ASN A 99 -14.84 -21.84 -3.83
C ASN A 99 -14.02 -23.14 -3.85
N GLY A 100 -13.78 -23.77 -2.69
CA GLY A 100 -13.00 -25.00 -2.61
C GLY A 100 -11.49 -24.77 -2.79
N VAL A 101 -11.00 -23.58 -2.46
CA VAL A 101 -9.56 -23.26 -2.48
C VAL A 101 -8.84 -24.21 -1.54
N LYS A 102 -7.73 -24.80 -2.00
CA LYS A 102 -6.86 -25.67 -1.21
C LYS A 102 -5.59 -24.96 -0.76
N LYS A 103 -5.00 -24.18 -1.65
CA LYS A 103 -3.78 -23.44 -1.36
C LYS A 103 -4.07 -21.95 -1.43
N LEU A 104 -3.91 -21.27 -0.29
CA LEU A 104 -4.15 -19.85 -0.16
C LEU A 104 -2.83 -19.14 0.17
N ILE A 105 -2.43 -18.18 -0.66
CA ILE A 105 -1.38 -17.24 -0.36
C ILE A 105 -2.03 -15.86 -0.16
N ILE A 106 -1.70 -15.21 0.95
CA ILE A 106 -2.17 -13.87 1.26
C ILE A 106 -1.01 -12.91 1.06
N GLN A 107 -1.21 -11.97 0.15
CA GLN A 107 -0.26 -10.89 -0.10
C GLN A 107 -0.79 -9.60 0.49
N PRO A 108 -0.28 -9.16 1.65
CA PRO A 108 -0.59 -7.84 2.16
C PRO A 108 0.08 -6.77 1.31
N THR A 109 -0.61 -5.65 1.09
CA THR A 109 -0.01 -4.44 0.51
C THR A 109 0.39 -3.43 1.59
N HIS A 110 0.36 -3.85 2.85
CA HIS A 110 0.79 -3.04 3.98
C HIS A 110 2.28 -2.70 3.87
N LEU A 111 2.64 -1.54 4.36
CA LEU A 111 4.02 -1.08 4.31
C LEU A 111 4.94 -1.91 5.23
N MET A 112 4.46 -2.25 6.42
CA MET A 112 5.25 -2.87 7.48
C MET A 112 4.42 -3.80 8.37
N HIS A 113 5.07 -4.51 9.29
CA HIS A 113 4.46 -5.31 10.36
C HIS A 113 3.82 -4.41 11.43
N GLY A 114 2.81 -3.63 11.04
CA GLY A 114 2.04 -2.78 11.94
C GLY A 114 0.81 -3.47 12.51
N ALA A 115 -0.03 -2.71 13.24
CA ALA A 115 -1.24 -3.23 13.88
C ALA A 115 -2.20 -3.90 12.89
N GLU A 116 -2.37 -3.33 11.69
CA GLU A 116 -3.26 -3.90 10.67
C GLU A 116 -2.74 -5.23 10.10
N TYR A 117 -1.41 -5.40 10.01
CA TYR A 117 -0.82 -6.67 9.63
C TYR A 117 -1.02 -7.73 10.72
N ASP A 118 -0.91 -7.35 11.99
CA ASP A 118 -1.18 -8.25 13.11
C ASP A 118 -2.65 -8.69 13.16
N GLU A 119 -3.60 -7.76 12.93
CA GLU A 119 -5.03 -8.07 12.80
C GLU A 119 -5.30 -9.01 11.63
N LEU A 120 -4.64 -8.82 10.48
CA LEU A 120 -4.74 -9.70 9.34
C LEU A 120 -4.27 -11.12 9.68
N LYS A 121 -3.14 -11.25 10.39
CA LYS A 121 -2.64 -12.56 10.84
C LYS A 121 -3.63 -13.27 11.74
N GLU A 122 -4.21 -12.56 12.71
CA GLU A 122 -5.21 -13.11 13.63
C GLU A 122 -6.45 -13.59 12.87
N ALA A 123 -6.96 -12.79 11.93
CA ALA A 123 -8.09 -13.18 11.08
C ALA A 123 -7.78 -14.47 10.30
N VAL A 124 -6.63 -14.53 9.64
CA VAL A 124 -6.20 -15.69 8.85
C VAL A 124 -6.01 -16.94 9.70
N ASP A 125 -5.45 -16.78 10.91
CA ASP A 125 -5.23 -17.90 11.83
C ASP A 125 -6.52 -18.63 12.18
N SER A 126 -7.65 -17.95 12.20
CA SER A 126 -8.96 -18.54 12.46
C SER A 126 -9.49 -19.42 11.31
N TYR A 127 -8.91 -19.31 10.12
CA TYR A 127 -9.28 -20.07 8.93
C TYR A 127 -8.26 -21.12 8.49
N LYS A 128 -7.10 -21.22 9.14
CA LYS A 128 -5.99 -22.12 8.72
C LYS A 128 -6.42 -23.56 8.46
N ASP A 129 -7.26 -24.10 9.31
CA ASP A 129 -7.73 -25.50 9.23
C ASP A 129 -8.74 -25.73 8.08
N LYS A 130 -9.14 -24.69 7.38
CA LYS A 130 -10.07 -24.77 6.24
C LYS A 130 -9.37 -25.06 4.91
N PHE A 131 -8.06 -24.91 4.85
CA PHE A 131 -7.25 -25.05 3.65
C PHE A 131 -6.18 -26.14 3.83
N GLU A 132 -5.67 -26.69 2.74
CA GLU A 132 -4.52 -27.59 2.78
C GLU A 132 -3.23 -26.83 3.17
N SER A 133 -3.11 -25.58 2.72
CA SER A 133 -2.04 -24.67 3.12
C SER A 133 -2.49 -23.22 3.04
N VAL A 134 -2.03 -22.45 4.04
CA VAL A 134 -2.16 -20.98 4.07
C VAL A 134 -0.81 -20.37 4.35
N THR A 135 -0.42 -19.39 3.57
CA THR A 135 0.81 -18.63 3.77
C THR A 135 0.49 -17.14 3.70
N ILE A 136 0.98 -16.37 4.65
CA ILE A 136 0.94 -14.90 4.60
C ILE A 136 2.33 -14.44 4.18
N ALA A 137 2.41 -13.68 3.09
CA ALA A 137 3.65 -13.07 2.64
C ALA A 137 4.02 -11.87 3.53
N GLU A 138 5.29 -11.49 3.46
CA GLU A 138 5.79 -10.30 4.15
C GLU A 138 5.15 -9.02 3.59
N PRO A 139 4.99 -7.97 4.42
CA PRO A 139 4.64 -6.65 3.95
C PRO A 139 5.78 -6.04 3.13
N LEU A 140 5.55 -4.88 2.49
CA LEU A 140 6.47 -4.29 1.52
C LEU A 140 7.90 -4.09 2.04
N LEU A 141 8.07 -3.67 3.30
CA LEU A 141 9.37 -3.45 3.92
C LEU A 141 9.96 -4.69 4.60
N GLY A 142 9.28 -5.86 4.48
CA GLY A 142 9.73 -7.10 5.07
C GLY A 142 9.79 -7.06 6.59
N GLU A 143 10.63 -7.92 7.18
CA GLU A 143 10.79 -8.00 8.63
C GLU A 143 11.27 -6.68 9.26
N VAL A 144 10.78 -6.44 10.47
CA VAL A 144 11.21 -5.30 11.30
C VAL A 144 12.49 -5.70 12.04
N GLY A 145 13.58 -4.98 11.82
CA GLY A 145 14.79 -5.14 12.60
C GLY A 145 14.65 -4.65 14.05
N SER A 146 15.60 -5.02 14.90
CA SER A 146 15.61 -4.65 16.32
C SER A 146 15.77 -3.15 16.56
N ASP A 147 16.40 -2.46 15.63
CA ASP A 147 16.65 -1.01 15.69
C ASP A 147 16.86 -0.43 14.28
N ALA A 148 17.06 0.89 14.18
CA ALA A 148 17.20 1.61 12.93
C ALA A 148 18.39 1.19 12.06
N THR A 149 19.33 0.42 12.56
CA THR A 149 20.53 0.00 11.83
C THR A 149 20.42 -1.41 11.22
N VAL A 150 19.46 -2.21 11.68
CA VAL A 150 19.19 -3.57 11.19
C VAL A 150 18.24 -3.48 10.00
N ILE A 151 18.80 -3.63 8.80
CA ILE A 151 18.09 -3.44 7.55
C ILE A 151 18.11 -4.74 6.74
N ASN A 152 16.99 -5.10 6.12
CA ASN A 152 16.85 -6.23 5.23
C ASN A 152 16.93 -5.82 3.75
N GLU A 153 16.95 -6.81 2.85
CA GLU A 153 17.05 -6.61 1.41
C GLU A 153 15.78 -5.97 0.82
N ASP A 154 14.60 -6.20 1.43
CA ASP A 154 13.34 -5.61 0.98
C ASP A 154 13.38 -4.09 1.07
N LYS A 155 13.90 -3.54 2.18
CA LYS A 155 14.04 -2.09 2.34
C LYS A 155 14.99 -1.48 1.31
N GLN A 156 16.05 -2.19 0.94
CA GLN A 156 16.94 -1.73 -0.12
C GLN A 156 16.22 -1.69 -1.46
N ALA A 157 15.55 -2.78 -1.84
CA ALA A 157 14.81 -2.85 -3.10
C ALA A 157 13.72 -1.77 -3.20
N VAL A 158 13.00 -1.53 -2.11
CA VAL A 158 11.99 -0.46 -2.04
C VAL A 158 12.66 0.92 -2.17
N ALA A 159 13.73 1.18 -1.42
CA ALA A 159 14.43 2.48 -1.47
C ALA A 159 14.91 2.81 -2.90
N GLU A 160 15.51 1.84 -3.58
CA GLU A 160 15.96 1.99 -4.97
C GLU A 160 14.79 2.24 -5.93
N ALA A 161 13.73 1.44 -5.82
CA ALA A 161 12.57 1.53 -6.72
C ALA A 161 11.81 2.85 -6.57
N ILE A 162 11.48 3.25 -5.33
CA ILE A 162 10.72 4.49 -5.10
C ILE A 162 11.53 5.73 -5.47
N THR A 163 12.84 5.73 -5.20
CA THR A 163 13.73 6.85 -5.54
C THR A 163 13.86 6.99 -7.04
N ALA A 164 14.11 5.90 -7.77
CA ALA A 164 14.16 5.92 -9.23
C ALA A 164 12.86 6.45 -9.86
N GLN A 165 11.71 6.01 -9.34
CA GLN A 165 10.42 6.48 -9.81
C GLN A 165 10.15 7.95 -9.47
N ALA A 166 10.57 8.42 -8.30
CA ALA A 166 10.42 9.82 -7.90
C ALA A 166 11.26 10.75 -8.78
N VAL A 167 12.52 10.40 -9.03
CA VAL A 167 13.43 11.13 -9.94
C VAL A 167 12.84 11.24 -11.33
N LYS A 168 12.39 10.11 -11.90
CA LYS A 168 11.76 10.06 -13.22
C LYS A 168 10.50 10.93 -13.30
N SER A 169 9.62 10.85 -12.31
CA SER A 169 8.37 11.63 -12.32
C SER A 169 8.57 13.12 -12.04
N ALA A 170 9.71 13.49 -11.47
CA ALA A 170 10.12 14.88 -11.32
C ALA A 170 10.87 15.44 -12.55
N ASN A 171 11.04 14.63 -13.60
CA ASN A 171 11.73 14.96 -14.84
C ASN A 171 13.22 15.26 -14.66
N TYR A 172 13.89 14.58 -13.74
CA TYR A 172 15.34 14.59 -13.62
C TYR A 172 15.95 13.35 -14.27
N ASP A 173 17.14 13.50 -14.83
CA ASP A 173 17.89 12.40 -15.44
C ASP A 173 18.53 11.49 -14.38
N SER A 174 18.85 12.06 -13.21
CA SER A 174 19.44 11.34 -12.08
C SER A 174 19.15 12.03 -10.74
N LEU A 175 19.40 11.31 -9.65
CA LEU A 175 19.31 11.86 -8.31
C LEU A 175 20.33 12.97 -8.08
N ASP A 176 21.55 12.82 -8.63
CA ASP A 176 22.62 13.82 -8.55
C ASP A 176 22.23 15.11 -9.30
N ALA A 177 21.63 14.98 -10.49
CA ALA A 177 21.17 16.15 -11.25
C ALA A 177 20.09 16.94 -10.47
N ALA A 178 19.21 16.24 -9.75
CA ALA A 178 18.25 16.90 -8.86
C ALA A 178 18.94 17.61 -7.67
N ALA A 179 19.95 16.98 -7.08
CA ALA A 179 20.72 17.57 -5.99
C ALA A 179 21.48 18.83 -6.44
N GLU A 180 22.11 18.81 -7.61
CA GLU A 180 22.78 19.96 -8.22
C GLU A 180 21.81 21.13 -8.48
N ASP A 181 20.54 20.83 -8.79
CA ASP A 181 19.46 21.82 -8.95
C ASP A 181 18.85 22.27 -7.60
N GLY A 182 19.41 21.83 -6.48
CA GLY A 182 18.93 22.16 -5.14
C GLY A 182 17.64 21.46 -4.73
N THR A 183 17.33 20.33 -5.35
CA THR A 183 16.09 19.56 -5.11
C THR A 183 16.35 18.35 -4.23
N ALA A 184 15.56 18.24 -3.16
CA ALA A 184 15.45 17.07 -2.31
C ALA A 184 14.15 16.30 -2.57
N PHE A 185 14.19 14.99 -2.34
CA PHE A 185 13.01 14.13 -2.31
C PHE A 185 12.66 13.78 -0.87
N VAL A 186 11.39 13.91 -0.53
CA VAL A 186 10.90 13.53 0.80
C VAL A 186 9.81 12.48 0.64
N PHE A 187 10.07 11.29 1.16
CA PHE A 187 9.07 10.22 1.23
C PHE A 187 8.34 10.31 2.56
N MET A 188 7.03 10.57 2.50
CA MET A 188 6.17 10.77 3.66
C MET A 188 5.28 9.55 3.90
N GLY A 189 5.55 8.82 4.99
CA GLY A 189 4.64 7.83 5.53
C GLY A 189 3.62 8.44 6.47
N HIS A 190 2.63 7.63 6.89
CA HIS A 190 1.63 8.08 7.84
C HIS A 190 2.25 8.30 9.23
N GLY A 191 3.10 7.39 9.66
CA GLY A 191 3.56 7.28 11.02
C GLY A 191 2.70 6.28 11.81
N THR A 192 3.19 5.80 12.92
CA THR A 192 2.46 4.88 13.80
C THR A 192 3.07 4.86 15.20
N SER A 193 2.23 4.73 16.22
CA SER A 193 2.68 4.45 17.60
C SER A 193 3.08 2.97 17.82
N HIS A 194 2.79 2.09 16.86
CA HIS A 194 3.18 0.68 16.91
C HIS A 194 4.71 0.53 16.94
N THR A 195 5.22 -0.55 17.52
CA THR A 195 6.67 -0.83 17.59
C THR A 195 7.33 -0.92 16.22
N ALA A 196 6.58 -1.27 15.17
CA ALA A 196 7.05 -1.30 13.78
C ALA A 196 7.42 0.09 13.22
N LYS A 197 7.15 1.18 13.92
CA LYS A 197 7.54 2.55 13.52
C LYS A 197 9.04 2.69 13.21
N VAL A 198 9.87 1.83 13.78
CA VAL A 198 11.31 1.79 13.49
C VAL A 198 11.60 1.53 12.01
N SER A 199 10.67 0.96 11.25
CA SER A 199 10.80 0.74 9.81
C SER A 199 11.01 2.06 9.04
N TYR A 200 10.44 3.18 9.50
CA TYR A 200 10.68 4.49 8.91
C TYR A 200 12.12 4.94 9.13
N SER A 201 12.66 4.78 10.35
CA SER A 201 14.07 5.09 10.65
C SER A 201 15.03 4.17 9.88
N GLN A 202 14.64 2.89 9.70
CA GLN A 202 15.39 1.93 8.88
C GLN A 202 15.41 2.34 7.41
N MET A 203 14.31 2.86 6.86
CA MET A 203 14.28 3.40 5.50
C MET A 203 15.19 4.62 5.36
N ALA A 204 15.18 5.54 6.31
CA ALA A 204 16.11 6.68 6.31
C ALA A 204 17.57 6.21 6.35
N THR A 205 17.90 5.24 7.20
CA THR A 205 19.23 4.62 7.24
C THR A 205 19.60 3.95 5.92
N GLN A 206 18.65 3.27 5.28
CA GLN A 206 18.87 2.63 3.99
C GLN A 206 19.15 3.66 2.87
N MET A 207 18.43 4.78 2.84
CA MET A 207 18.70 5.86 1.90
C MET A 207 20.13 6.41 2.07
N ALA A 208 20.55 6.61 3.32
CA ALA A 208 21.92 7.05 3.62
C ALA A 208 22.98 6.02 3.19
N LYS A 209 22.75 4.72 3.42
CA LYS A 209 23.65 3.63 2.98
C LYS A 209 23.81 3.57 1.45
N LEU A 210 22.76 3.91 0.72
CA LEU A 210 22.80 4.00 -0.75
C LEU A 210 23.50 5.27 -1.27
N GLY A 211 23.88 6.19 -0.37
CA GLY A 211 24.48 7.48 -0.73
C GLY A 211 23.47 8.49 -1.29
N TYR A 212 22.19 8.34 -0.98
CA TYR A 212 21.11 9.22 -1.43
C TYR A 212 21.03 10.46 -0.52
N GLU A 213 21.97 11.39 -0.66
CA GLU A 213 22.14 12.54 0.22
C GLU A 213 20.97 13.54 0.18
N ASN A 214 20.22 13.57 -0.93
CA ASN A 214 19.06 14.44 -1.11
C ASN A 214 17.73 13.70 -0.97
N VAL A 215 17.71 12.55 -0.29
CA VAL A 215 16.48 11.78 -0.03
C VAL A 215 16.24 11.68 1.47
N PHE A 216 15.04 12.04 1.89
CA PHE A 216 14.62 12.08 3.29
C PHE A 216 13.36 11.24 3.49
N VAL A 217 13.17 10.71 4.69
CA VAL A 217 11.98 9.97 5.11
C VAL A 217 11.32 10.73 6.25
N GLY A 218 10.03 11.02 6.09
CA GLY A 218 9.22 11.69 7.08
C GLY A 218 7.93 10.94 7.38
N THR A 219 7.25 11.34 8.45
CA THR A 219 5.93 10.85 8.82
C THR A 219 4.99 12.00 9.18
N VAL A 220 3.71 11.82 8.81
CA VAL A 220 2.66 12.83 9.09
C VAL A 220 2.41 12.97 10.59
N GLU A 221 2.39 11.84 11.33
CA GLU A 221 2.13 11.83 12.77
C GLU A 221 3.38 12.10 13.63
N GLY A 222 4.57 12.24 13.01
CA GLY A 222 5.82 12.46 13.73
C GLY A 222 6.26 11.27 14.58
N GLU A 223 5.91 10.07 14.15
CA GLU A 223 6.26 8.81 14.81
C GLU A 223 7.00 7.87 13.84
N PRO A 224 8.29 7.61 14.08
CA PRO A 224 9.14 8.07 15.20
C PRO A 224 9.50 9.57 15.13
N GLU A 225 9.90 10.19 16.24
CA GLU A 225 10.09 11.64 16.38
C GLU A 225 11.10 12.24 15.38
N GLU A 226 12.16 11.51 15.05
CA GLU A 226 13.19 11.94 14.09
C GLU A 226 12.64 12.03 12.64
N THR A 227 11.49 11.45 12.37
CA THR A 227 10.78 11.53 11.07
C THR A 227 9.67 12.58 11.06
N SER A 228 9.52 13.37 12.13
CA SER A 228 8.50 14.43 12.17
C SER A 228 8.71 15.45 11.04
N CYS A 229 7.64 16.12 10.64
CA CYS A 229 7.70 17.15 9.60
C CYS A 229 8.72 18.23 9.96
N GLU A 230 8.77 18.66 11.23
CA GLU A 230 9.71 19.65 11.72
C GLU A 230 11.16 19.17 11.59
N ALA A 231 11.45 17.93 11.99
CA ALA A 231 12.78 17.33 11.88
C ALA A 231 13.24 17.24 10.42
N VAL A 232 12.37 16.77 9.53
CA VAL A 232 12.66 16.63 8.10
C VAL A 232 12.87 18.01 7.44
N ILE A 233 12.04 18.99 7.74
CA ILE A 233 12.21 20.36 7.22
C ILE A 233 13.53 20.95 7.67
N ALA A 234 13.91 20.73 8.94
CA ALA A 234 15.18 21.20 9.47
C ALA A 234 16.36 20.54 8.74
N ALA A 235 16.32 19.21 8.56
CA ALA A 235 17.37 18.45 7.87
C ALA A 235 17.54 18.88 6.40
N VAL A 236 16.44 19.06 5.67
CA VAL A 236 16.45 19.53 4.27
C VAL A 236 17.09 20.92 4.15
N LYS A 237 16.73 21.83 5.06
CA LYS A 237 17.30 23.19 5.09
C LYS A 237 18.78 23.20 5.47
N GLU A 238 19.18 22.39 6.45
CA GLU A 238 20.58 22.26 6.88
C GLU A 238 21.46 21.71 5.75
N ALA A 239 20.92 20.76 4.97
CA ALA A 239 21.56 20.20 3.79
C ALA A 239 21.63 21.20 2.60
N GLY A 240 20.98 22.37 2.69
CA GLY A 240 21.04 23.43 1.70
C GLY A 240 20.11 23.32 0.52
N TYR A 241 19.15 22.36 0.55
CA TYR A 241 18.15 22.22 -0.51
C TYR A 241 17.07 23.29 -0.40
N THR A 242 16.62 23.79 -1.56
CA THR A 242 15.64 24.88 -1.69
C THR A 242 14.30 24.44 -2.25
N THR A 243 14.29 23.28 -2.90
CA THR A 243 13.10 22.67 -3.51
C THR A 243 12.88 21.27 -2.92
N VAL A 244 11.62 20.91 -2.71
CA VAL A 244 11.24 19.58 -2.22
C VAL A 244 10.22 18.94 -3.16
N VAL A 245 10.52 17.71 -3.58
CA VAL A 245 9.55 16.83 -4.24
C VAL A 245 9.01 15.88 -3.18
N LEU A 246 7.74 16.06 -2.83
CA LEU A 246 7.07 15.22 -1.84
C LEU A 246 6.42 14.01 -2.51
N ARG A 247 6.64 12.81 -1.93
CA ARG A 247 6.07 11.55 -2.37
C ARG A 247 5.50 10.76 -1.17
N PRO A 248 4.40 10.01 -1.33
CA PRO A 248 3.96 9.07 -0.30
C PRO A 248 4.95 7.90 -0.18
N LEU A 249 5.04 7.38 1.04
CA LEU A 249 5.74 6.14 1.37
C LEU A 249 4.72 5.10 1.84
#